data_ced89869fef9418d32f767c2d24ed331
#
_entry.id   ced89869fef9418d32f767c2d24ed331
#
_cell.length_a   1.000
_cell.length_b   1.000
_cell.length_c   1.000
_cell.angle_alpha   90.00
_cell.angle_beta   90.00
_cell.angle_gamma   90.00
#
_symmetry.space_group_name_H-M   'P 1'
#
loop_
_entity.id
_entity.type
_entity.pdbx_description
1 polymer ?
#
loop_
_entity_poly.entity_id
_entity_poly.type
_entity_poly.pdbx_seq_one_letter_code
_entity_poly.pdbx_strand_id
1 'polypeptide(L)'
;MELAVPARAPSVFNWAIFPRRTIIREPFAPSSSRSTQDADLDRLEFPKFRDVLLRFATSFRGTELLGSLRPFERRDEAERVLSQVELLRARHEKSVGLPPLEIGDLRAILARLKTPGGVLAGPDLLELLPLLASTRMAKKSLEGDDVPPEIAELGSPLCPFPHLEHALESALDAEGAVKDGASPELRRLRRGKETARDRIRERLERQAARLPSGDAPALVTLREGRYVLSVPVEHKARVPGLLLDRSGSGATLYVEPLEAVEENNALRELEVEEAAEVRRILADLSDRARVVLPQLTENWEHTGRLDALRARVLLALRWRAERPRFTEESVLELRGARHPLLLEARGAGSNWEAAAANVVPLDLHLDTTTRLLLITGPNMGGKTVALKTVGLLSVLAQSGCLIPAGPESVFPWTLDWVVSLGDEQSLENDLSTFAAHLVRWAEALELAGPRTLVLLDELGSGTDPIEG
;
A
#
# COMPACT_ATOMS: atom_id res chain seq x y z
N MET A 1 38.74 -47.45 4.66
CA MET A 1 38.80 -47.13 3.22
C MET A 1 37.82 -45.99 3.01
N GLU A 2 38.33 -44.80 3.33
CA GLU A 2 37.56 -43.52 3.26
C GLU A 2 37.63 -43.02 1.81
N LEU A 3 36.47 -42.84 1.19
CA LEU A 3 36.35 -42.17 -0.10
C LEU A 3 36.27 -40.66 0.13
N ALA A 4 37.41 -39.98 -0.12
CA ALA A 4 37.47 -38.53 -0.16
C ALA A 4 36.63 -37.98 -1.32
N VAL A 5 35.69 -37.11 -1.01
CA VAL A 5 34.94 -36.29 -1.96
C VAL A 5 35.85 -35.14 -2.39
N PRO A 6 36.09 -34.91 -3.70
CA PRO A 6 36.89 -33.79 -4.14
C PRO A 6 36.18 -32.47 -3.88
N ALA A 7 36.86 -31.56 -3.20
CA ALA A 7 36.48 -30.17 -3.03
C ALA A 7 36.25 -29.51 -4.41
N ARG A 8 35.08 -28.92 -4.65
CA ARG A 8 34.83 -28.07 -5.81
C ARG A 8 35.78 -26.87 -5.75
N ALA A 9 36.62 -26.75 -6.75
CA ALA A 9 37.47 -25.58 -6.96
C ALA A 9 36.58 -24.34 -7.16
N PRO A 10 36.92 -23.16 -6.57
CA PRO A 10 36.20 -21.93 -6.84
C PRO A 10 36.34 -21.57 -8.32
N SER A 11 35.27 -21.15 -8.95
CA SER A 11 35.26 -20.63 -10.33
C SER A 11 36.16 -19.37 -10.36
N VAL A 12 37.33 -19.49 -10.99
CA VAL A 12 38.28 -18.39 -11.13
C VAL A 12 37.74 -17.43 -12.17
N PHE A 13 37.19 -16.31 -11.72
CA PHE A 13 36.92 -15.16 -12.59
C PHE A 13 38.25 -14.50 -12.92
N ASN A 14 38.51 -14.33 -14.21
CA ASN A 14 39.68 -13.58 -14.65
C ASN A 14 39.31 -12.09 -14.70
N TRP A 15 39.96 -11.28 -13.85
CA TRP A 15 39.78 -9.84 -13.76
C TRP A 15 40.94 -9.14 -14.47
N ALA A 16 40.67 -8.27 -15.43
CA ALA A 16 41.67 -7.39 -16.04
C ALA A 16 41.44 -5.94 -15.60
N ILE A 17 42.46 -5.33 -15.01
CA ILE A 17 42.44 -3.97 -14.46
C ILE A 17 43.34 -3.11 -15.36
N PHE A 18 42.79 -2.00 -15.93
CA PHE A 18 43.52 -1.08 -16.79
C PHE A 18 43.75 0.28 -16.10
N PRO A 19 45.03 0.79 -16.07
CA PRO A 19 45.30 2.14 -15.59
C PRO A 19 44.91 3.22 -16.61
N ARG A 20 44.63 4.43 -16.13
CA ARG A 20 44.12 5.60 -16.87
C ARG A 20 44.89 5.87 -18.18
N ARG A 21 44.17 6.06 -19.29
CA ARG A 21 44.47 7.04 -20.34
C ARG A 21 43.53 8.23 -20.21
N THR A 22 44.11 9.42 -19.99
CA THR A 22 43.36 10.66 -19.79
C THR A 22 42.79 11.12 -21.12
N ILE A 23 41.46 11.03 -21.26
CA ILE A 23 40.72 11.80 -22.29
C ILE A 23 40.18 13.03 -21.57
N ILE A 24 40.79 14.18 -21.78
CA ILE A 24 40.33 15.47 -21.28
C ILE A 24 39.21 15.93 -22.22
N ARG A 25 37.98 15.96 -21.75
CA ARG A 25 36.86 16.70 -22.33
C ARG A 25 36.28 17.64 -21.27
N GLU A 26 35.93 18.85 -21.69
CA GLU A 26 35.27 19.85 -20.87
C GLU A 26 33.92 19.32 -20.33
N PRO A 27 33.40 19.88 -19.22
CA PRO A 27 32.19 19.39 -18.61
C PRO A 27 30.98 19.68 -19.47
N PHE A 28 30.48 18.67 -20.15
CA PHE A 28 29.15 18.70 -20.76
C PHE A 28 28.11 18.28 -19.72
N ALA A 29 27.14 19.13 -19.46
CA ALA A 29 25.88 18.74 -18.86
C ALA A 29 24.85 18.56 -19.98
N PRO A 30 24.27 17.40 -20.18
CA PRO A 30 22.89 17.23 -19.84
C PRO A 30 22.63 15.96 -19.04
N SER A 31 21.82 16.07 -18.00
CA SER A 31 21.18 14.93 -17.37
C SER A 31 20.36 14.17 -18.42
N SER A 32 20.45 12.84 -18.41
CA SER A 32 19.61 11.96 -19.22
C SER A 32 18.12 12.34 -19.09
N SER A 33 17.36 12.24 -20.17
CA SER A 33 15.92 12.51 -20.10
C SER A 33 15.24 11.53 -19.14
N ARG A 34 14.14 11.92 -18.47
CA ARG A 34 13.41 11.03 -17.55
C ARG A 34 13.02 9.70 -18.19
N SER A 35 12.69 9.67 -19.47
CA SER A 35 12.37 8.44 -20.21
C SER A 35 13.56 7.49 -20.36
N THR A 36 14.76 8.02 -20.53
CA THR A 36 16.00 7.22 -20.60
C THR A 36 16.34 6.60 -19.26
N GLN A 37 16.21 7.37 -18.18
CA GLN A 37 16.42 6.86 -16.82
C GLN A 37 15.40 5.74 -16.46
N ASP A 38 14.13 5.87 -16.86
CA ASP A 38 13.13 4.84 -16.63
C ASP A 38 13.50 3.53 -17.34
N ALA A 39 13.96 3.59 -18.60
CA ALA A 39 14.41 2.43 -19.33
C ALA A 39 15.62 1.74 -18.66
N ASP A 40 16.54 2.51 -18.08
CA ASP A 40 17.68 1.96 -17.35
C ASP A 40 17.28 1.30 -16.02
N LEU A 41 16.31 1.89 -15.30
CA LEU A 41 15.74 1.26 -14.11
C LEU A 41 15.01 -0.04 -14.45
N ASP A 42 14.32 -0.12 -15.59
CA ASP A 42 13.65 -1.34 -16.06
C ASP A 42 14.67 -2.43 -16.37
N ARG A 43 15.78 -2.12 -17.07
CA ARG A 43 16.88 -3.05 -17.34
C ARG A 43 17.54 -3.60 -16.08
N LEU A 44 17.60 -2.79 -15.01
CA LEU A 44 18.08 -3.18 -13.69
C LEU A 44 17.01 -3.94 -12.87
N GLU A 45 15.84 -4.20 -13.43
CA GLU A 45 14.72 -4.87 -12.77
C GLU A 45 14.21 -4.13 -11.51
N PHE A 46 14.39 -2.80 -11.45
CA PHE A 46 13.91 -1.98 -10.34
C PHE A 46 12.39 -2.04 -10.12
N PRO A 47 11.52 -2.15 -11.17
CA PRO A 47 10.09 -2.39 -10.98
C PRO A 47 9.80 -3.70 -10.22
N LYS A 48 10.51 -4.79 -10.53
CA LYS A 48 10.36 -6.06 -9.79
C LYS A 48 10.74 -5.93 -8.32
N PHE A 49 11.77 -5.12 -8.03
CA PHE A 49 12.12 -4.78 -6.65
C PHE A 49 10.99 -4.00 -5.97
N ARG A 50 10.40 -2.99 -6.64
CA ARG A 50 9.25 -2.25 -6.09
C ARG A 50 8.09 -3.19 -5.76
N ASP A 51 7.80 -4.17 -6.60
CA ASP A 51 6.76 -5.17 -6.35
C ASP A 51 7.04 -6.00 -5.08
N VAL A 52 8.30 -6.32 -4.82
CA VAL A 52 8.70 -6.97 -3.57
C VAL A 52 8.48 -6.04 -2.38
N LEU A 53 8.89 -4.79 -2.48
CA LEU A 53 8.77 -3.80 -1.41
C LEU A 53 7.30 -3.48 -1.09
N LEU A 54 6.44 -3.39 -2.10
CA LEU A 54 5.00 -3.15 -1.97
C LEU A 54 4.27 -4.18 -1.11
N ARG A 55 4.76 -5.42 -1.04
CA ARG A 55 4.17 -6.47 -0.18
C ARG A 55 4.24 -6.16 1.31
N PHE A 56 5.06 -5.22 1.72
CA PHE A 56 5.25 -4.81 3.12
C PHE A 56 4.45 -3.55 3.48
N ALA A 57 3.91 -2.83 2.50
CA ALA A 57 3.02 -1.71 2.74
C ALA A 57 1.64 -2.21 3.20
N THR A 58 1.06 -1.54 4.16
CA THR A 58 -0.25 -1.87 4.73
C THR A 58 -1.28 -0.76 4.53
N SER A 59 -0.84 0.46 4.19
CA SER A 59 -1.70 1.58 3.90
C SER A 59 -1.82 1.85 2.40
N PHE A 60 -2.98 2.35 1.96
CA PHE A 60 -3.17 2.78 0.58
C PHE A 60 -2.15 3.84 0.17
N ARG A 61 -1.95 4.86 1.02
CA ARG A 61 -1.02 5.95 0.72
C ARG A 61 0.44 5.51 0.70
N GLY A 62 0.83 4.60 1.59
CA GLY A 62 2.16 3.98 1.59
C GLY A 62 2.43 3.19 0.31
N THR A 63 1.42 2.45 -0.16
CA THR A 63 1.46 1.72 -1.43
C THR A 63 1.66 2.67 -2.63
N GLU A 64 0.95 3.81 -2.69
CA GLU A 64 1.14 4.80 -3.75
C GLU A 64 2.56 5.40 -3.74
N LEU A 65 3.06 5.76 -2.55
CA LEU A 65 4.40 6.33 -2.39
C LEU A 65 5.50 5.35 -2.84
N LEU A 66 5.38 4.09 -2.45
CA LEU A 66 6.32 3.05 -2.85
C LEU A 66 6.17 2.65 -4.33
N GLY A 67 4.95 2.65 -4.86
CA GLY A 67 4.68 2.39 -6.28
C GLY A 67 5.33 3.44 -7.20
N SER A 68 5.45 4.67 -6.74
CA SER A 68 6.14 5.76 -7.42
C SER A 68 7.59 5.97 -6.98
N LEU A 69 8.17 5.02 -6.22
CA LEU A 69 9.54 5.11 -5.73
C LEU A 69 10.54 5.26 -6.86
N ARG A 70 11.46 6.22 -6.70
CA ARG A 70 12.62 6.48 -7.56
C ARG A 70 13.86 6.76 -6.71
N PRO A 71 15.06 6.66 -7.28
CA PRO A 71 16.26 7.17 -6.63
C PRO A 71 16.10 8.66 -6.30
N PHE A 72 16.57 9.07 -5.13
CA PHE A 72 16.58 10.48 -4.74
C PHE A 72 17.55 11.27 -5.60
N GLU A 73 17.17 12.48 -5.98
CA GLU A 73 18.05 13.41 -6.72
C GLU A 73 19.12 14.02 -5.81
N ARG A 74 18.84 14.09 -4.50
CA ARG A 74 19.72 14.70 -3.48
C ARG A 74 20.25 13.65 -2.51
N ARG A 75 21.55 13.70 -2.29
CA ARG A 75 22.25 12.80 -1.37
C ARG A 75 21.74 12.92 0.07
N ASP A 76 21.52 14.15 0.56
CA ASP A 76 21.07 14.39 1.92
C ASP A 76 19.70 13.77 2.22
N GLU A 77 18.80 13.71 1.21
CA GLU A 77 17.50 13.08 1.33
C GLU A 77 17.64 11.55 1.43
N ALA A 78 18.45 10.94 0.58
CA ALA A 78 18.72 9.51 0.62
C ALA A 78 19.35 9.09 1.96
N GLU A 79 20.39 9.82 2.41
CA GLU A 79 21.09 9.54 3.67
C GLU A 79 20.16 9.69 4.88
N ARG A 80 19.27 10.68 4.87
CA ARG A 80 18.24 10.86 5.93
C ARG A 80 17.32 9.64 5.99
N VAL A 81 16.79 9.20 4.85
CA VAL A 81 15.89 8.04 4.81
C VAL A 81 16.62 6.77 5.22
N LEU A 82 17.87 6.56 4.77
CA LEU A 82 18.70 5.42 5.19
C LEU A 82 18.94 5.42 6.70
N SER A 83 19.22 6.59 7.31
CA SER A 83 19.37 6.74 8.77
C SER A 83 18.08 6.37 9.50
N GLN A 84 16.95 6.89 9.04
CA GLN A 84 15.62 6.58 9.61
C GLN A 84 15.32 5.07 9.53
N VAL A 85 15.57 4.45 8.38
CA VAL A 85 15.35 2.99 8.20
C VAL A 85 16.25 2.18 9.13
N GLU A 86 17.52 2.53 9.26
CA GLU A 86 18.47 1.85 10.15
C GLU A 86 18.07 1.96 11.63
N LEU A 87 17.73 3.17 12.09
CA LEU A 87 17.27 3.41 13.46
C LEU A 87 15.94 2.70 13.77
N LEU A 88 14.99 2.74 12.83
CA LEU A 88 13.72 2.03 12.98
C LEU A 88 13.90 0.51 12.95
N ARG A 89 14.85 -0.02 12.14
CA ARG A 89 15.23 -1.43 12.15
C ARG A 89 15.73 -1.86 13.53
N ALA A 90 16.68 -1.12 14.09
CA ALA A 90 17.23 -1.41 15.41
C ALA A 90 16.15 -1.37 16.52
N ARG A 91 15.15 -0.51 16.39
CA ARG A 91 13.99 -0.48 17.30
C ARG A 91 13.06 -1.67 17.08
N HIS A 92 12.82 -2.05 15.83
CA HIS A 92 11.98 -3.20 15.49
C HIS A 92 12.55 -4.51 16.05
N GLU A 93 13.89 -4.70 15.98
CA GLU A 93 14.61 -5.85 16.57
C GLU A 93 14.43 -5.93 18.10
N LYS A 94 14.20 -4.79 18.77
CA LYS A 94 13.87 -4.71 20.19
C LYS A 94 12.35 -4.81 20.47
N SER A 95 11.55 -5.18 19.48
CA SER A 95 10.08 -5.27 19.58
C SER A 95 9.35 -3.95 19.86
N VAL A 96 9.97 -2.80 19.54
CA VAL A 96 9.39 -1.44 19.69
C VAL A 96 9.30 -0.72 18.33
N GLY A 97 9.05 -1.45 17.26
CA GLY A 97 8.91 -0.91 15.91
C GLY A 97 7.58 -0.19 15.65
N LEU A 98 7.46 0.41 14.46
CA LEU A 98 6.21 0.97 13.98
C LEU A 98 5.16 -0.14 13.83
N PRO A 99 3.91 0.09 14.30
CA PRO A 99 2.83 -0.87 14.11
C PRO A 99 2.42 -0.94 12.62
N PRO A 100 1.66 -1.97 12.20
CA PRO A 100 0.96 -1.93 10.91
C PRO A 100 0.02 -0.73 10.84
N LEU A 101 -0.02 -0.05 9.68
CA LEU A 101 -0.83 1.15 9.45
C LEU A 101 -1.87 0.83 8.37
N GLU A 102 -2.89 0.05 8.73
CA GLU A 102 -3.92 -0.46 7.81
C GLU A 102 -4.96 0.62 7.51
N ILE A 103 -4.64 1.53 6.59
CA ILE A 103 -5.47 2.69 6.25
C ILE A 103 -5.82 2.61 4.76
N GLY A 104 -7.13 2.69 4.48
CA GLY A 104 -7.68 2.69 3.12
C GLY A 104 -7.48 3.99 2.34
N ASP A 105 -8.13 4.07 1.17
CA ASP A 105 -8.18 5.29 0.35
C ASP A 105 -9.22 6.26 0.91
N LEU A 106 -8.77 7.30 1.59
CA LEU A 106 -9.63 8.31 2.21
C LEU A 106 -9.89 9.54 1.33
N ARG A 107 -9.39 9.60 0.09
CA ARG A 107 -9.51 10.80 -0.77
C ARG A 107 -10.95 11.25 -0.98
N ALA A 108 -11.85 10.31 -1.26
CA ALA A 108 -13.25 10.60 -1.49
C ALA A 108 -13.95 11.09 -0.22
N ILE A 109 -13.65 10.50 0.93
CA ILE A 109 -14.21 10.85 2.24
C ILE A 109 -13.74 12.24 2.67
N LEU A 110 -12.43 12.47 2.63
CA LEU A 110 -11.83 13.77 2.95
C LEU A 110 -12.33 14.88 2.01
N ALA A 111 -12.55 14.58 0.72
CA ALA A 111 -13.12 15.53 -0.22
C ALA A 111 -14.58 15.88 0.12
N ARG A 112 -15.41 14.89 0.49
CA ARG A 112 -16.82 15.13 0.91
C ARG A 112 -16.89 15.93 2.22
N LEU A 113 -15.99 15.71 3.16
CA LEU A 113 -15.91 16.49 4.40
C LEU A 113 -15.60 17.97 4.16
N LYS A 114 -14.97 18.35 3.04
CA LYS A 114 -14.72 19.75 2.68
C LYS A 114 -16.01 20.52 2.41
N THR A 115 -17.11 19.83 2.05
CA THR A 115 -18.39 20.47 1.75
C THR A 115 -19.09 20.89 3.05
N PRO A 116 -19.33 22.20 3.29
CA PRO A 116 -20.03 22.64 4.48
C PRO A 116 -21.45 22.03 4.56
N GLY A 117 -21.82 21.53 5.73
CA GLY A 117 -23.14 20.89 5.94
C GLY A 117 -23.31 19.53 5.27
N GLY A 118 -22.30 19.00 4.57
CA GLY A 118 -22.32 17.65 4.04
C GLY A 118 -22.33 16.61 5.17
N VAL A 119 -23.24 15.64 5.08
CA VAL A 119 -23.37 14.56 6.06
C VAL A 119 -22.81 13.28 5.43
N LEU A 120 -21.84 12.66 6.07
CA LEU A 120 -21.31 11.36 5.67
C LEU A 120 -22.26 10.24 6.14
N ALA A 121 -22.35 9.18 5.36
CA ALA A 121 -23.00 7.96 5.80
C ALA A 121 -22.15 7.26 6.89
N GLY A 122 -22.78 6.41 7.71
CA GLY A 122 -22.07 5.73 8.77
C GLY A 122 -20.90 4.87 8.29
N PRO A 123 -21.02 4.06 7.21
CA PRO A 123 -19.88 3.34 6.65
C PRO A 123 -18.70 4.25 6.26
N ASP A 124 -18.96 5.44 5.69
CA ASP A 124 -17.89 6.39 5.35
C ASP A 124 -17.19 6.94 6.60
N LEU A 125 -17.94 7.17 7.69
CA LEU A 125 -17.37 7.61 8.97
C LEU A 125 -16.52 6.52 9.62
N LEU A 126 -16.88 5.24 9.46
CA LEU A 126 -16.08 4.11 9.94
C LEU A 126 -14.70 4.03 9.27
N GLU A 127 -14.61 4.41 7.99
CA GLU A 127 -13.35 4.45 7.26
C GLU A 127 -12.30 5.41 7.89
N LEU A 128 -12.74 6.35 8.75
CA LEU A 128 -11.82 7.22 9.49
C LEU A 128 -11.18 6.53 10.71
N LEU A 129 -11.80 5.49 11.27
CA LEU A 129 -11.31 4.83 12.48
C LEU A 129 -9.91 4.23 12.31
N PRO A 130 -9.58 3.50 11.22
CA PRO A 130 -8.23 3.01 10.99
C PRO A 130 -7.19 4.13 10.97
N LEU A 131 -7.48 5.29 10.39
CA LEU A 131 -6.57 6.44 10.41
C LEU A 131 -6.37 6.97 11.83
N LEU A 132 -7.46 7.15 12.59
CA LEU A 132 -7.41 7.66 13.96
C LEU A 132 -6.61 6.73 14.89
N ALA A 133 -6.91 5.45 14.85
CA ALA A 133 -6.21 4.43 15.64
C ALA A 133 -4.74 4.31 15.24
N SER A 134 -4.44 4.24 13.92
CA SER A 134 -3.06 4.17 13.41
C SER A 134 -2.25 5.41 13.80
N THR A 135 -2.85 6.61 13.69
CA THR A 135 -2.19 7.85 14.10
C THR A 135 -1.83 7.82 15.58
N ARG A 136 -2.75 7.41 16.44
CA ARG A 136 -2.53 7.30 17.91
C ARG A 136 -1.46 6.26 18.22
N MET A 137 -1.51 5.09 17.59
CA MET A 137 -0.53 4.02 17.80
C MET A 137 0.86 4.40 17.30
N ALA A 138 0.96 4.97 16.11
CA ALA A 138 2.22 5.44 15.54
C ALA A 138 2.84 6.54 16.41
N LYS A 139 2.05 7.55 16.83
CA LYS A 139 2.51 8.62 17.73
C LYS A 139 3.11 8.02 19.00
N LYS A 140 2.38 7.11 19.66
CA LYS A 140 2.84 6.44 20.87
C LYS A 140 4.14 5.64 20.67
N SER A 141 4.32 4.99 19.52
CA SER A 141 5.55 4.23 19.22
C SER A 141 6.77 5.09 18.93
N LEU A 142 6.54 6.38 18.59
CA LEU A 142 7.58 7.36 18.26
C LEU A 142 7.86 8.33 19.42
N GLU A 143 7.25 8.12 20.59
CA GLU A 143 7.44 8.88 21.82
C GLU A 143 8.13 8.04 22.89
N GLY A 144 8.92 8.67 23.76
CA GLY A 144 9.61 8.04 24.88
C GLY A 144 11.07 8.48 24.99
N ASP A 145 11.66 8.32 26.16
CA ASP A 145 13.02 8.77 26.46
C ASP A 145 14.09 7.95 25.73
N ASP A 146 13.74 6.74 25.29
CA ASP A 146 14.60 5.81 24.54
C ASP A 146 14.52 5.98 23.02
N VAL A 147 13.69 6.94 22.54
CA VAL A 147 13.52 7.19 21.11
C VAL A 147 14.58 8.19 20.62
N PRO A 148 15.40 7.82 19.60
CA PRO A 148 16.33 8.77 19.02
C PRO A 148 15.62 10.02 18.50
N PRO A 149 16.22 11.23 18.66
CA PRO A 149 15.58 12.48 18.22
C PRO A 149 15.10 12.47 16.77
N GLU A 150 15.89 11.92 15.85
CA GLU A 150 15.55 11.77 14.42
C GLU A 150 14.30 10.93 14.18
N ILE A 151 14.03 9.96 15.06
CA ILE A 151 12.83 9.12 15.00
C ILE A 151 11.66 9.79 15.71
N ALA A 152 11.90 10.48 16.82
CA ALA A 152 10.87 11.26 17.51
C ALA A 152 10.29 12.37 16.62
N GLU A 153 11.13 13.01 15.79
CA GLU A 153 10.70 14.00 14.79
C GLU A 153 9.66 13.45 13.80
N LEU A 154 9.72 12.15 13.45
CA LEU A 154 8.72 11.52 12.60
C LEU A 154 7.33 11.49 13.25
N GLY A 155 7.24 11.50 14.55
CA GLY A 155 5.99 11.59 15.30
C GLY A 155 5.43 13.02 15.42
N SER A 156 6.26 14.04 15.23
CA SER A 156 5.87 15.45 15.47
C SER A 156 4.63 15.91 14.71
N PRO A 157 4.44 15.61 13.40
CA PRO A 157 3.25 16.03 12.66
C PRO A 157 1.96 15.26 13.01
N LEU A 158 2.07 14.12 13.70
CA LEU A 158 0.91 13.32 14.04
C LEU A 158 0.06 13.95 15.12
N CYS A 159 -1.23 14.15 14.82
CA CYS A 159 -2.24 14.71 15.72
C CYS A 159 -3.32 13.65 16.04
N PRO A 160 -3.24 12.92 17.16
CA PRO A 160 -4.28 11.98 17.57
C PRO A 160 -5.57 12.68 18.00
N PHE A 161 -6.74 12.08 17.68
CA PHE A 161 -8.06 12.60 18.05
C PHE A 161 -8.87 11.54 18.83
N PRO A 162 -8.50 11.21 20.06
CA PRO A 162 -9.14 10.12 20.83
C PRO A 162 -10.63 10.41 21.10
N HIS A 163 -11.04 11.67 21.22
CA HIS A 163 -12.45 12.02 21.41
C HIS A 163 -13.28 11.76 20.15
N LEU A 164 -12.74 12.01 18.95
CA LEU A 164 -13.42 11.68 17.71
C LEU A 164 -13.47 10.15 17.50
N GLU A 165 -12.36 9.46 17.73
CA GLU A 165 -12.27 7.99 17.68
C GLU A 165 -13.35 7.37 18.58
N HIS A 166 -13.41 7.76 19.85
CA HIS A 166 -14.41 7.28 20.79
C HIS A 166 -15.86 7.64 20.38
N ALA A 167 -16.08 8.83 19.85
CA ALA A 167 -17.41 9.25 19.41
C ALA A 167 -17.93 8.37 18.26
N LEU A 168 -17.06 8.05 17.28
CA LEU A 168 -17.40 7.15 16.17
C LEU A 168 -17.65 5.72 16.67
N GLU A 169 -16.75 5.17 17.49
CA GLU A 169 -16.87 3.82 18.06
C GLU A 169 -18.12 3.65 18.92
N SER A 170 -18.49 4.66 19.71
CA SER A 170 -19.65 4.59 20.57
C SER A 170 -20.99 4.73 19.83
N ALA A 171 -20.99 5.46 18.72
CA ALA A 171 -22.21 5.76 17.96
C ALA A 171 -22.50 4.77 16.84
N LEU A 172 -21.47 4.13 16.24
CA LEU A 172 -21.61 3.27 15.06
C LEU A 172 -21.29 1.81 15.42
N ASP A 173 -22.01 0.88 14.77
CA ASP A 173 -21.67 -0.55 14.78
C ASP A 173 -20.64 -0.90 13.67
N ALA A 174 -20.35 -2.18 13.51
CA ALA A 174 -19.35 -2.66 12.54
C ALA A 174 -19.77 -2.45 11.08
N GLU A 175 -21.05 -2.33 10.80
CA GLU A 175 -21.64 -2.09 9.47
C GLU A 175 -21.86 -0.58 9.21
N GLY A 176 -21.62 0.28 10.20
CA GLY A 176 -21.83 1.73 10.13
C GLY A 176 -23.27 2.14 10.44
N ALA A 177 -24.12 1.26 10.94
CA ALA A 177 -25.42 1.65 11.42
C ALA A 177 -25.30 2.33 12.79
N VAL A 178 -26.17 3.34 13.01
CA VAL A 178 -26.17 4.07 14.29
C VAL A 178 -26.73 3.18 15.39
N LYS A 179 -25.95 2.96 16.46
CA LYS A 179 -26.34 2.16 17.62
C LYS A 179 -27.48 2.81 18.41
N ASP A 180 -28.31 1.99 19.04
CA ASP A 180 -29.39 2.45 19.95
C ASP A 180 -28.88 3.34 21.09
N GLY A 181 -27.65 3.09 21.51
CA GLY A 181 -26.98 3.83 22.57
C GLY A 181 -26.43 5.18 22.14
N ALA A 182 -26.44 5.50 20.83
CA ALA A 182 -25.86 6.73 20.30
C ALA A 182 -26.56 8.01 20.82
N SER A 183 -27.86 7.93 21.09
CA SER A 183 -28.57 8.97 21.83
C SER A 183 -29.73 8.41 22.67
N PRO A 184 -30.11 9.09 23.76
CA PRO A 184 -31.29 8.73 24.55
C PRO A 184 -32.57 8.77 23.70
N GLU A 185 -32.65 9.73 22.78
CA GLU A 185 -33.80 9.93 21.92
C GLU A 185 -33.96 8.80 20.90
N LEU A 186 -32.86 8.39 20.22
CA LEU A 186 -32.91 7.26 19.30
C LEU A 186 -33.37 5.98 19.99
N ARG A 187 -32.88 5.74 21.20
CA ARG A 187 -33.31 4.59 22.01
C ARG A 187 -34.80 4.65 22.35
N ARG A 188 -35.32 5.84 22.69
CA ARG A 188 -36.76 6.04 22.94
C ARG A 188 -37.60 5.73 21.69
N LEU A 189 -37.18 6.27 20.55
CA LEU A 189 -37.90 6.11 19.28
C LEU A 189 -37.94 4.66 18.82
N ARG A 190 -36.81 3.94 18.89
CA ARG A 190 -36.75 2.51 18.52
C ARG A 190 -37.60 1.63 19.40
N ARG A 191 -37.59 1.85 20.73
CA ARG A 191 -38.47 1.13 21.67
C ARG A 191 -39.94 1.46 21.41
N GLY A 192 -40.27 2.74 21.15
CA GLY A 192 -41.60 3.15 20.79
C GLY A 192 -42.09 2.46 19.54
N LYS A 193 -41.23 2.33 18.53
CA LYS A 193 -41.52 1.67 17.25
C LYS A 193 -41.78 0.15 17.43
N GLU A 194 -40.96 -0.55 18.23
CA GLU A 194 -41.23 -1.94 18.57
C GLU A 194 -42.56 -2.12 19.27
N THR A 195 -42.83 -1.32 20.32
CA THR A 195 -44.11 -1.37 21.04
C THR A 195 -45.31 -1.09 20.13
N ALA A 196 -45.18 -0.12 19.20
CA ALA A 196 -46.23 0.18 18.23
C ALA A 196 -46.48 -1.00 17.27
N ARG A 197 -45.41 -1.61 16.75
CA ARG A 197 -45.49 -2.79 15.88
C ARG A 197 -46.17 -3.97 16.57
N ASP A 198 -45.84 -4.26 17.80
CA ASP A 198 -46.43 -5.35 18.56
C ASP A 198 -47.90 -5.11 18.80
N ARG A 199 -48.29 -3.89 19.17
CA ARG A 199 -49.72 -3.51 19.36
C ARG A 199 -50.53 -3.65 18.09
N ILE A 200 -50.02 -3.15 16.95
CA ILE A 200 -50.71 -3.28 15.66
C ILE A 200 -50.89 -4.75 15.32
N ARG A 201 -49.82 -5.53 15.44
CA ARG A 201 -49.80 -6.96 15.11
C ARG A 201 -50.81 -7.72 15.96
N GLU A 202 -50.82 -7.57 17.29
CA GLU A 202 -51.76 -8.20 18.18
C GLU A 202 -53.22 -7.81 17.88
N ARG A 203 -53.46 -6.54 17.52
CA ARG A 203 -54.79 -6.07 17.15
C ARG A 203 -55.27 -6.74 15.86
N LEU A 204 -54.41 -6.74 14.84
CA LEU A 204 -54.74 -7.34 13.55
C LEU A 204 -54.90 -8.86 13.64
N GLU A 205 -54.07 -9.55 14.43
CA GLU A 205 -54.21 -11.02 14.70
C GLU A 205 -55.56 -11.33 15.39
N ARG A 206 -55.94 -10.54 16.38
CA ARG A 206 -57.26 -10.67 17.01
C ARG A 206 -58.42 -10.43 16.03
N GLN A 207 -58.27 -9.51 15.09
CA GLN A 207 -59.30 -9.25 14.08
C GLN A 207 -59.32 -10.38 13.03
N ALA A 208 -58.15 -10.87 12.60
CA ALA A 208 -58.04 -12.01 11.69
C ALA A 208 -58.71 -13.28 12.28
N ALA A 209 -58.51 -13.57 13.59
CA ALA A 209 -59.12 -14.70 14.26
C ALA A 209 -60.64 -14.66 14.33
N ARG A 210 -61.30 -13.51 14.15
CA ARG A 210 -62.77 -13.35 14.09
C ARG A 210 -63.34 -13.62 12.71
N LEU A 211 -62.50 -13.72 11.68
CA LEU A 211 -62.95 -14.02 10.32
C LEU A 211 -63.11 -15.56 10.16
N PRO A 212 -64.05 -15.97 9.31
CA PRO A 212 -64.24 -17.41 9.07
C PRO A 212 -62.97 -18.04 8.54
N SER A 213 -62.64 -19.18 9.10
CA SER A 213 -61.52 -20.01 8.58
C SER A 213 -61.98 -20.72 7.33
N GLY A 214 -61.73 -20.12 6.17
CA GLY A 214 -61.90 -20.73 4.84
C GLY A 214 -60.60 -21.40 4.38
N ASP A 215 -60.54 -21.75 3.06
CA ASP A 215 -59.36 -22.35 2.45
C ASP A 215 -58.10 -21.44 2.52
N ALA A 216 -58.26 -20.13 2.75
CA ALA A 216 -57.19 -19.16 2.95
C ALA A 216 -57.47 -18.29 4.18
N PRO A 217 -56.82 -18.51 5.34
CA PRO A 217 -56.98 -17.70 6.54
C PRO A 217 -56.48 -16.25 6.30
N ALA A 218 -57.14 -15.29 6.96
CA ALA A 218 -56.64 -13.94 6.97
C ALA A 218 -55.32 -13.85 7.76
N LEU A 219 -54.32 -13.26 7.16
CA LEU A 219 -52.95 -13.12 7.75
C LEU A 219 -52.57 -11.66 7.86
N VAL A 220 -51.85 -11.34 8.93
CA VAL A 220 -51.20 -10.03 9.08
C VAL A 220 -49.98 -9.99 8.18
N THR A 221 -49.86 -8.98 7.34
CA THR A 221 -48.70 -8.78 6.43
C THR A 221 -48.39 -7.29 6.32
N LEU A 222 -47.24 -6.99 5.73
CA LEU A 222 -46.79 -5.62 5.48
C LEU A 222 -46.98 -5.27 3.99
N ARG A 223 -47.62 -4.14 3.70
CA ARG A 223 -47.75 -3.57 2.35
C ARG A 223 -47.51 -2.06 2.39
N GLU A 224 -46.66 -1.55 1.55
CA GLU A 224 -46.26 -0.14 1.49
C GLU A 224 -45.88 0.47 2.86
N GLY A 225 -45.21 -0.33 3.70
CA GLY A 225 -44.83 0.10 5.05
C GLY A 225 -45.95 0.11 6.08
N ARG A 226 -47.15 -0.42 5.76
CA ARG A 226 -48.31 -0.52 6.65
C ARG A 226 -48.65 -1.96 6.97
N TYR A 227 -49.04 -2.22 8.19
CA TYR A 227 -49.59 -3.52 8.61
C TYR A 227 -51.04 -3.64 8.13
N VAL A 228 -51.33 -4.69 7.39
CA VAL A 228 -52.62 -4.95 6.76
C VAL A 228 -53.04 -6.40 6.98
N LEU A 229 -54.34 -6.67 6.77
CA LEU A 229 -54.86 -8.02 6.69
C LEU A 229 -54.94 -8.48 5.23
N SER A 230 -54.42 -9.67 4.94
CA SER A 230 -54.68 -10.37 3.69
C SER A 230 -56.05 -11.07 3.85
N VAL A 231 -57.05 -10.65 3.09
CA VAL A 231 -58.44 -11.12 3.22
C VAL A 231 -58.91 -11.68 1.87
N PRO A 232 -59.50 -12.88 1.81
CA PRO A 232 -60.19 -13.33 0.60
C PRO A 232 -61.27 -12.31 0.14
N VAL A 233 -61.42 -12.16 -1.18
CA VAL A 233 -62.37 -11.18 -1.78
C VAL A 233 -63.78 -11.30 -1.21
N GLU A 234 -64.26 -12.53 -0.96
CA GLU A 234 -65.55 -12.89 -0.39
C GLU A 234 -65.75 -12.39 1.05
N HIS A 235 -64.68 -12.17 1.79
CA HIS A 235 -64.71 -11.70 3.17
C HIS A 235 -64.43 -10.20 3.31
N LYS A 236 -64.22 -9.46 2.20
CA LYS A 236 -63.96 -8.01 2.19
C LYS A 236 -64.97 -7.21 3.00
N ALA A 237 -66.28 -7.51 2.87
CA ALA A 237 -67.35 -6.79 3.56
C ALA A 237 -67.29 -6.92 5.10
N ARG A 238 -66.55 -7.89 5.64
CA ARG A 238 -66.39 -8.12 7.09
C ARG A 238 -65.21 -7.36 7.69
N VAL A 239 -64.33 -6.76 6.84
CA VAL A 239 -63.21 -5.96 7.28
C VAL A 239 -63.37 -4.54 6.74
N PRO A 240 -64.06 -3.65 7.51
CA PRO A 240 -64.10 -2.23 7.15
C PRO A 240 -62.68 -1.66 7.15
N GLY A 241 -62.26 -1.10 6.00
CA GLY A 241 -60.89 -0.58 5.88
C GLY A 241 -60.55 -0.13 4.48
N LEU A 242 -59.34 0.41 4.34
CA LEU A 242 -58.77 0.87 3.08
C LEU A 242 -58.17 -0.31 2.30
N LEU A 243 -58.54 -0.45 1.04
CA LEU A 243 -57.87 -1.40 0.14
C LEU A 243 -56.56 -0.79 -0.35
N LEU A 244 -55.42 -1.39 0.04
CA LEU A 244 -54.12 -0.93 -0.42
C LEU A 244 -53.65 -1.68 -1.68
N ASP A 245 -53.91 -3.01 -1.75
CA ASP A 245 -53.37 -3.81 -2.85
C ASP A 245 -54.23 -5.06 -3.09
N ARG A 246 -54.01 -5.77 -4.22
CA ARG A 246 -54.60 -7.07 -4.57
C ARG A 246 -53.50 -8.07 -4.97
N SER A 247 -53.74 -9.33 -4.66
CA SER A 247 -52.87 -10.39 -5.15
C SER A 247 -52.89 -10.49 -6.69
N GLY A 248 -51.83 -10.98 -7.31
CA GLY A 248 -51.76 -11.14 -8.77
C GLY A 248 -52.87 -12.01 -9.39
N SER A 249 -53.48 -12.94 -8.62
CA SER A 249 -54.66 -13.72 -9.00
C SER A 249 -55.97 -13.00 -8.74
N GLY A 250 -55.97 -11.86 -8.04
CA GLY A 250 -57.14 -11.13 -7.62
C GLY A 250 -57.94 -11.79 -6.48
N ALA A 251 -57.59 -12.96 -6.02
CA ALA A 251 -58.30 -13.74 -5.01
C ALA A 251 -58.16 -13.20 -3.57
N THR A 252 -57.07 -12.47 -3.29
CA THR A 252 -56.78 -11.89 -1.97
C THR A 252 -56.66 -10.38 -2.06
N LEU A 253 -57.26 -9.70 -1.10
CA LEU A 253 -57.22 -8.27 -0.90
C LEU A 253 -56.35 -7.94 0.29
N TYR A 254 -55.52 -6.91 0.18
CA TYR A 254 -54.72 -6.37 1.29
C TYR A 254 -55.42 -5.12 1.82
N VAL A 255 -56.09 -5.29 2.97
CA VAL A 255 -56.92 -4.27 3.57
C VAL A 255 -56.30 -3.72 4.83
N GLU A 256 -56.15 -2.40 4.93
CA GLU A 256 -55.82 -1.73 6.18
C GLU A 256 -57.14 -1.49 6.94
N PRO A 257 -57.38 -2.21 8.06
CA PRO A 257 -58.57 -2.00 8.84
C PRO A 257 -58.63 -0.58 9.43
N LEU A 258 -59.83 0.03 9.48
CA LEU A 258 -60.00 1.38 10.05
C LEU A 258 -59.44 1.49 11.48
N GLU A 259 -59.56 0.44 12.26
CA GLU A 259 -59.04 0.36 13.63
C GLU A 259 -57.49 0.40 13.73
N ALA A 260 -56.79 0.07 12.63
CA ALA A 260 -55.33 0.06 12.58
C ALA A 260 -54.71 1.34 11.93
N VAL A 261 -55.54 2.18 11.30
CA VAL A 261 -55.06 3.36 10.56
C VAL A 261 -54.30 4.34 11.47
N GLU A 262 -54.82 4.66 12.65
CA GLU A 262 -54.17 5.59 13.58
C GLU A 262 -52.85 5.02 14.08
N GLU A 263 -52.80 3.73 14.41
CA GLU A 263 -51.56 3.06 14.89
C GLU A 263 -50.53 2.94 13.78
N ASN A 264 -50.90 2.61 12.55
CA ASN A 264 -50.02 2.64 11.40
C ASN A 264 -49.46 4.05 11.13
N ASN A 265 -50.29 5.10 11.29
CA ASN A 265 -49.82 6.48 11.18
C ASN A 265 -48.81 6.83 12.29
N ALA A 266 -49.10 6.49 13.54
CA ALA A 266 -48.18 6.70 14.66
C ALA A 266 -46.88 5.95 14.47
N LEU A 267 -46.91 4.72 13.95
CA LEU A 267 -45.70 3.97 13.60
C LEU A 267 -44.89 4.70 12.53
N ARG A 268 -45.57 5.23 11.50
CA ARG A 268 -44.91 5.98 10.43
C ARG A 268 -44.27 7.28 10.93
N GLU A 269 -44.92 8.00 11.85
CA GLU A 269 -44.34 9.17 12.51
C GLU A 269 -43.04 8.80 13.26
N LEU A 270 -43.08 7.74 14.03
CA LEU A 270 -41.86 7.24 14.74
C LEU A 270 -40.74 6.85 13.77
N GLU A 271 -41.05 6.28 12.61
CA GLU A 271 -40.04 5.97 11.57
C GLU A 271 -39.43 7.24 10.97
N VAL A 272 -40.20 8.28 10.73
CA VAL A 272 -39.71 9.57 10.24
C VAL A 272 -38.83 10.26 11.30
N GLU A 273 -39.28 10.26 12.56
CA GLU A 273 -38.51 10.81 13.67
C GLU A 273 -37.19 10.06 13.89
N GLU A 274 -37.22 8.72 13.82
CA GLU A 274 -36.00 7.90 13.90
C GLU A 274 -35.01 8.26 12.79
N ALA A 275 -35.48 8.35 11.54
CA ALA A 275 -34.65 8.72 10.40
C ALA A 275 -34.04 10.13 10.56
N ALA A 276 -34.80 11.07 11.09
CA ALA A 276 -34.35 12.43 11.38
C ALA A 276 -33.26 12.43 12.48
N GLU A 277 -33.47 11.67 13.56
CA GLU A 277 -32.50 11.57 14.66
C GLU A 277 -31.22 10.87 14.22
N VAL A 278 -31.29 9.78 13.45
CA VAL A 278 -30.11 9.12 12.83
C VAL A 278 -29.33 10.11 11.99
N ARG A 279 -30.01 10.89 11.13
CA ARG A 279 -29.37 11.90 10.31
C ARG A 279 -28.72 13.00 11.15
N ARG A 280 -29.34 13.42 12.26
CA ARG A 280 -28.77 14.40 13.19
C ARG A 280 -27.46 13.90 13.82
N ILE A 281 -27.44 12.63 14.26
CA ILE A 281 -26.25 12.01 14.86
C ILE A 281 -25.11 11.93 13.83
N LEU A 282 -25.41 11.48 12.60
CA LEU A 282 -24.40 11.40 11.53
C LEU A 282 -23.89 12.80 11.13
N ALA A 283 -24.75 13.82 11.18
CA ALA A 283 -24.35 15.21 10.94
C ALA A 283 -23.39 15.72 12.02
N ASP A 284 -23.69 15.48 13.30
CA ASP A 284 -22.81 15.87 14.42
C ASP A 284 -21.43 15.20 14.32
N LEU A 285 -21.38 13.89 14.00
CA LEU A 285 -20.14 13.16 13.79
C LEU A 285 -19.35 13.70 12.58
N SER A 286 -20.04 14.02 11.48
CA SER A 286 -19.43 14.61 10.29
C SER A 286 -18.86 16.01 10.59
N ASP A 287 -19.56 16.82 11.38
CA ASP A 287 -19.11 18.14 11.77
C ASP A 287 -17.89 18.09 12.69
N ARG A 288 -17.84 17.14 13.63
CA ARG A 288 -16.66 16.92 14.47
C ARG A 288 -15.45 16.53 13.63
N ALA A 289 -15.62 15.63 12.66
CA ALA A 289 -14.55 15.26 11.72
C ALA A 289 -14.11 16.45 10.85
N ARG A 290 -15.07 17.29 10.42
CA ARG A 290 -14.79 18.49 9.60
C ARG A 290 -13.97 19.53 10.33
N VAL A 291 -14.20 19.73 11.61
CA VAL A 291 -13.43 20.67 12.44
C VAL A 291 -11.92 20.35 12.42
N VAL A 292 -11.56 19.07 12.38
CA VAL A 292 -10.18 18.60 12.38
C VAL A 292 -9.69 18.09 11.01
N LEU A 293 -10.42 18.41 9.94
CA LEU A 293 -10.13 17.92 8.59
C LEU A 293 -8.71 18.24 8.07
N PRO A 294 -8.13 19.44 8.30
CA PRO A 294 -6.76 19.70 7.87
C PRO A 294 -5.78 18.69 8.49
N GLN A 295 -5.90 18.45 9.79
CA GLN A 295 -5.04 17.53 10.52
C GLN A 295 -5.30 16.06 10.16
N LEU A 296 -6.57 15.67 9.87
CA LEU A 296 -6.87 14.34 9.35
C LEU A 296 -6.19 14.10 7.99
N THR A 297 -6.20 15.13 7.12
CA THR A 297 -5.53 15.06 5.83
C THR A 297 -4.01 14.92 6.01
N GLU A 298 -3.43 15.70 6.90
CA GLU A 298 -1.99 15.65 7.22
C GLU A 298 -1.60 14.31 7.86
N ASN A 299 -2.41 13.81 8.79
CA ASN A 299 -2.23 12.48 9.39
C ASN A 299 -2.24 11.37 8.32
N TRP A 300 -3.16 11.42 7.35
CA TRP A 300 -3.24 10.43 6.27
C TRP A 300 -2.00 10.43 5.39
N GLU A 301 -1.52 11.62 4.99
CA GLU A 301 -0.27 11.76 4.22
C GLU A 301 0.94 11.27 5.03
N HIS A 302 1.00 11.62 6.31
CA HIS A 302 2.15 11.32 7.15
C HIS A 302 2.22 9.85 7.55
N THR A 303 1.09 9.24 7.90
CA THR A 303 1.01 7.79 8.16
C THR A 303 1.39 6.98 6.93
N GLY A 304 1.05 7.42 5.71
CA GLY A 304 1.53 6.80 4.47
C GLY A 304 3.05 6.84 4.32
N ARG A 305 3.70 7.95 4.70
CA ARG A 305 5.18 8.05 4.72
C ARG A 305 5.79 7.13 5.76
N LEU A 306 5.19 7.03 6.94
CA LEU A 306 5.65 6.10 7.98
C LEU A 306 5.51 4.64 7.55
N ASP A 307 4.43 4.29 6.87
CA ASP A 307 4.24 2.95 6.33
C ASP A 307 5.27 2.62 5.23
N ALA A 308 5.60 3.58 4.38
CA ALA A 308 6.66 3.42 3.39
C ALA A 308 8.04 3.25 4.03
N LEU A 309 8.33 3.90 5.17
CA LEU A 309 9.54 3.64 5.97
C LEU A 309 9.50 2.26 6.61
N ARG A 310 8.37 1.89 7.20
CA ARG A 310 8.16 0.56 7.81
C ARG A 310 8.36 -0.56 6.78
N ALA A 311 7.86 -0.40 5.57
CA ALA A 311 8.06 -1.38 4.50
C ALA A 311 9.55 -1.59 4.18
N ARG A 312 10.36 -0.50 4.12
CA ARG A 312 11.82 -0.59 3.95
C ARG A 312 12.50 -1.29 5.12
N VAL A 313 12.05 -1.04 6.34
CA VAL A 313 12.57 -1.72 7.55
C VAL A 313 12.32 -3.22 7.48
N LEU A 314 11.09 -3.63 7.16
CA LEU A 314 10.73 -5.05 7.08
C LEU A 314 11.49 -5.78 5.96
N LEU A 315 11.69 -5.10 4.83
CA LEU A 315 12.51 -5.62 3.74
C LEU A 315 13.98 -5.75 4.16
N ALA A 316 14.52 -4.75 4.86
CA ALA A 316 15.88 -4.77 5.38
C ALA A 316 16.12 -5.94 6.35
N LEU A 317 15.17 -6.19 7.25
CA LEU A 317 15.20 -7.35 8.15
C LEU A 317 15.16 -8.67 7.38
N ARG A 318 14.29 -8.77 6.37
CA ARG A 318 14.14 -9.95 5.52
C ARG A 318 15.42 -10.31 4.78
N TRP A 319 16.18 -9.32 4.32
CA TRP A 319 17.42 -9.49 3.56
C TRP A 319 18.68 -9.42 4.40
N ARG A 320 18.57 -9.22 5.70
CA ARG A 320 19.70 -8.87 6.58
C ARG A 320 20.56 -7.77 5.96
N ALA A 321 19.86 -6.76 5.45
CA ALA A 321 20.44 -5.68 4.68
C ALA A 321 21.16 -4.69 5.59
N GLU A 322 22.29 -4.15 5.11
CA GLU A 322 23.09 -3.16 5.83
C GLU A 322 23.06 -1.80 5.13
N ARG A 323 23.37 -0.75 5.87
CA ARG A 323 23.42 0.61 5.34
C ARG A 323 24.69 0.82 4.54
N PRO A 324 24.61 1.12 3.22
CA PRO A 324 25.78 1.53 2.43
C PRO A 324 26.17 2.97 2.79
N ARG A 325 27.43 3.31 2.52
CA ARG A 325 27.95 4.68 2.62
C ARG A 325 28.01 5.32 1.25
N PHE A 326 27.72 6.62 1.15
CA PHE A 326 27.96 7.40 -0.05
C PHE A 326 29.23 8.22 0.06
N THR A 327 29.94 8.34 -1.07
CA THR A 327 31.14 9.18 -1.21
C THR A 327 31.01 10.13 -2.40
N GLU A 328 31.69 11.27 -2.34
CA GLU A 328 31.84 12.19 -3.49
C GLU A 328 32.96 11.72 -4.45
N GLU A 329 33.82 10.84 -3.97
CA GLU A 329 34.84 10.24 -4.79
C GLU A 329 34.26 9.15 -5.69
N SER A 330 34.91 8.86 -6.84
CA SER A 330 34.53 7.75 -7.71
C SER A 330 35.02 6.42 -7.15
N VAL A 331 34.53 6.08 -5.93
CA VAL A 331 34.86 4.82 -5.25
C VAL A 331 33.60 3.99 -5.16
N LEU A 332 33.66 2.77 -5.67
CA LEU A 332 32.63 1.74 -5.55
C LEU A 332 33.26 0.52 -4.88
N GLU A 333 32.79 0.22 -3.68
CA GLU A 333 33.19 -0.95 -2.94
C GLU A 333 32.00 -1.78 -2.50
N LEU A 334 31.94 -3.03 -2.90
CA LEU A 334 30.95 -4.00 -2.47
C LEU A 334 31.65 -5.15 -1.74
N ARG A 335 31.10 -5.53 -0.58
CA ARG A 335 31.57 -6.64 0.23
C ARG A 335 30.42 -7.63 0.45
N GLY A 336 30.59 -8.85 0.00
CA GLY A 336 29.62 -9.92 0.17
C GLY A 336 28.23 -9.61 -0.40
N ALA A 337 28.18 -8.73 -1.41
CA ALA A 337 26.91 -8.25 -1.98
C ALA A 337 26.17 -9.37 -2.70
N ARG A 338 24.86 -9.48 -2.48
CA ARG A 338 24.01 -10.48 -3.13
C ARG A 338 22.90 -9.83 -3.94
N HIS A 339 22.57 -10.45 -5.07
CA HIS A 339 21.47 -9.98 -5.90
C HIS A 339 20.13 -10.12 -5.17
N PRO A 340 19.42 -9.02 -4.87
CA PRO A 340 18.25 -9.04 -3.99
C PRO A 340 17.08 -9.87 -4.54
N LEU A 341 16.80 -9.81 -5.84
CA LEU A 341 15.73 -10.60 -6.45
C LEU A 341 16.06 -12.11 -6.51
N LEU A 342 17.34 -12.48 -6.59
CA LEU A 342 17.75 -13.88 -6.46
C LEU A 342 17.58 -14.37 -5.01
N LEU A 343 17.85 -13.54 -4.01
CA LEU A 343 17.56 -13.87 -2.61
C LEU A 343 16.06 -14.13 -2.41
N GLU A 344 15.19 -13.27 -2.97
CA GLU A 344 13.75 -13.48 -2.92
C GLU A 344 13.32 -14.79 -3.60
N ALA A 345 13.82 -15.03 -4.82
CA ALA A 345 13.52 -16.25 -5.57
C ALA A 345 13.99 -17.54 -4.86
N ARG A 346 15.00 -17.44 -4.00
CA ARG A 346 15.54 -18.54 -3.19
C ARG A 346 14.91 -18.62 -1.79
N GLY A 347 13.89 -17.80 -1.50
CA GLY A 347 13.10 -17.88 -0.26
C GLY A 347 13.78 -17.25 0.96
N ALA A 348 14.51 -16.15 0.79
CA ALA A 348 15.19 -15.43 1.87
C ALA A 348 14.30 -15.07 3.06
N GLY A 349 12.99 -14.86 2.84
CA GLY A 349 12.02 -14.58 3.89
C GLY A 349 11.64 -15.77 4.77
N SER A 350 11.82 -17.00 4.28
CA SER A 350 11.52 -18.22 5.01
C SER A 350 12.76 -18.83 5.65
N ASN A 351 13.88 -18.79 4.93
CA ASN A 351 15.17 -19.30 5.40
C ASN A 351 16.32 -18.55 4.73
N TRP A 352 16.82 -17.54 5.44
CA TRP A 352 17.92 -16.72 4.94
C TRP A 352 19.19 -17.52 4.67
N GLU A 353 19.60 -18.42 5.57
CA GLU A 353 20.84 -19.20 5.46
C GLU A 353 20.81 -20.05 4.19
N ALA A 354 19.70 -20.71 3.90
CA ALA A 354 19.54 -21.51 2.70
C ALA A 354 19.51 -20.64 1.44
N ALA A 355 18.83 -19.50 1.46
CA ALA A 355 18.78 -18.57 0.33
C ALA A 355 20.16 -17.97 0.05
N ALA A 356 20.86 -17.49 1.10
CA ALA A 356 22.17 -16.87 0.99
C ALA A 356 23.25 -17.87 0.52
N ALA A 357 23.16 -19.15 0.91
CA ALA A 357 24.06 -20.20 0.43
C ALA A 357 23.91 -20.48 -1.08
N ASN A 358 22.73 -20.22 -1.65
CA ASN A 358 22.42 -20.43 -3.07
C ASN A 358 22.58 -19.18 -3.94
N VAL A 359 22.98 -18.05 -3.38
CA VAL A 359 23.26 -16.80 -4.11
C VAL A 359 24.71 -16.44 -3.87
N VAL A 360 25.53 -16.53 -4.92
CA VAL A 360 26.97 -16.24 -4.83
C VAL A 360 27.18 -14.78 -4.45
N PRO A 361 27.95 -14.49 -3.37
CA PRO A 361 28.26 -13.12 -3.00
C PRO A 361 29.24 -12.49 -4.01
N LEU A 362 29.12 -11.19 -4.19
CA LEU A 362 29.99 -10.38 -5.04
C LEU A 362 30.81 -9.45 -4.17
N ASP A 363 32.14 -9.56 -4.32
CA ASP A 363 33.11 -8.56 -3.84
C ASP A 363 33.64 -7.80 -5.05
N LEU A 364 33.61 -6.45 -4.98
CA LEU A 364 34.06 -5.59 -6.07
C LEU A 364 34.66 -4.33 -5.50
N HIS A 365 35.78 -3.89 -6.10
CA HIS A 365 36.40 -2.63 -5.76
C HIS A 365 36.82 -1.86 -7.01
N LEU A 366 36.31 -0.63 -7.13
CA LEU A 366 36.78 0.38 -8.08
C LEU A 366 37.10 1.64 -7.30
N ASP A 367 38.16 2.33 -7.73
CA ASP A 367 38.62 3.55 -7.07
C ASP A 367 38.96 4.65 -8.10
N THR A 368 39.53 5.74 -7.63
CA THR A 368 39.91 6.88 -8.48
C THR A 368 40.99 6.53 -9.52
N THR A 369 41.73 5.47 -9.32
CA THR A 369 42.79 4.99 -10.21
C THR A 369 42.29 3.91 -11.17
N THR A 370 41.39 3.05 -10.70
CA THR A 370 40.79 1.94 -11.44
C THR A 370 39.30 2.22 -11.67
N ARG A 371 38.99 2.84 -12.80
CA ARG A 371 37.62 3.28 -13.15
C ARG A 371 36.86 2.31 -14.06
N LEU A 372 37.53 1.34 -14.63
CA LEU A 372 36.97 0.39 -15.56
C LEU A 372 37.30 -1.03 -15.09
N LEU A 373 36.27 -1.86 -15.07
CA LEU A 373 36.35 -3.27 -14.78
C LEU A 373 35.87 -4.06 -15.99
N LEU A 374 36.73 -4.90 -16.54
CA LEU A 374 36.38 -5.85 -17.57
C LEU A 374 36.18 -7.24 -16.98
N ILE A 375 34.94 -7.76 -17.11
CA ILE A 375 34.57 -9.10 -16.63
C ILE A 375 34.54 -10.04 -17.84
N THR A 376 35.46 -11.03 -17.87
CA THR A 376 35.52 -12.02 -18.95
C THR A 376 35.23 -13.42 -18.40
N GLY A 377 34.70 -14.28 -19.25
CA GLY A 377 34.40 -15.68 -18.91
C GLY A 377 33.23 -16.23 -19.72
N PRO A 378 32.85 -17.50 -19.53
CA PRO A 378 31.75 -18.13 -20.26
C PRO A 378 30.40 -17.48 -19.93
N ASN A 379 29.42 -17.52 -20.86
CA ASN A 379 28.10 -16.85 -20.68
C ASN A 379 27.30 -17.40 -19.48
N MET A 380 27.50 -18.63 -19.08
CA MET A 380 26.90 -19.20 -17.86
C MET A 380 27.60 -18.80 -16.55
N GLY A 381 28.65 -17.96 -16.59
CA GLY A 381 29.47 -17.57 -15.44
C GLY A 381 28.88 -16.50 -14.52
N GLY A 382 27.69 -15.96 -14.80
CA GLY A 382 27.05 -14.95 -13.94
C GLY A 382 27.49 -13.50 -14.18
N LYS A 383 28.14 -13.18 -15.32
CA LYS A 383 28.57 -11.81 -15.68
C LYS A 383 27.42 -10.81 -15.62
N THR A 384 26.34 -11.07 -16.35
CA THR A 384 25.12 -10.25 -16.37
C THR A 384 24.50 -10.07 -14.97
N VAL A 385 24.51 -11.13 -14.15
CA VAL A 385 24.03 -11.07 -12.76
C VAL A 385 24.91 -10.16 -11.92
N ALA A 386 26.22 -10.18 -12.10
CA ALA A 386 27.14 -9.28 -11.39
C ALA A 386 26.86 -7.82 -11.76
N LEU A 387 26.71 -7.51 -13.06
CA LEU A 387 26.35 -6.16 -13.53
C LEU A 387 24.99 -5.71 -12.98
N LYS A 388 23.94 -6.56 -13.08
CA LYS A 388 22.62 -6.28 -12.49
C LYS A 388 22.71 -6.08 -10.98
N THR A 389 23.55 -6.84 -10.26
CA THR A 389 23.72 -6.67 -8.81
C THR A 389 24.27 -5.30 -8.49
N VAL A 390 25.36 -4.88 -9.14
CA VAL A 390 25.98 -3.56 -8.92
C VAL A 390 24.98 -2.44 -9.21
N GLY A 391 24.34 -2.48 -10.37
CA GLY A 391 23.38 -1.44 -10.78
C GLY A 391 22.18 -1.38 -9.86
N LEU A 392 21.52 -2.51 -9.60
CA LEU A 392 20.34 -2.55 -8.74
C LEU A 392 20.65 -2.10 -7.31
N LEU A 393 21.75 -2.55 -6.71
CA LEU A 393 22.13 -2.13 -5.35
C LEU A 393 22.45 -0.63 -5.28
N SER A 394 23.06 -0.04 -6.31
CA SER A 394 23.28 1.41 -6.40
C SER A 394 21.96 2.17 -6.40
N VAL A 395 21.00 1.73 -7.22
CA VAL A 395 19.65 2.31 -7.29
C VAL A 395 18.89 2.15 -5.97
N LEU A 396 18.94 0.97 -5.33
CA LEU A 396 18.32 0.71 -4.04
C LEU A 396 18.86 1.64 -2.95
N ALA A 397 20.18 1.75 -2.84
CA ALA A 397 20.84 2.64 -1.91
C ALA A 397 20.34 4.09 -2.07
N GLN A 398 20.34 4.59 -3.30
CA GLN A 398 19.83 5.94 -3.61
C GLN A 398 18.30 6.10 -3.47
N SER A 399 17.54 5.00 -3.39
CA SER A 399 16.11 5.01 -3.09
C SER A 399 15.81 4.94 -1.57
N GLY A 400 16.84 5.06 -0.72
CA GLY A 400 16.71 5.00 0.73
C GLY A 400 16.41 3.60 1.26
N CYS A 401 16.88 2.56 0.56
CA CYS A 401 16.78 1.17 1.00
C CYS A 401 18.15 0.65 1.45
N LEU A 402 18.18 -0.08 2.56
CA LEU A 402 19.35 -0.85 2.96
C LEU A 402 19.56 -1.98 1.95
N ILE A 403 20.79 -2.43 1.78
CA ILE A 403 21.18 -3.39 0.74
C ILE A 403 21.72 -4.70 1.33
N PRO A 404 21.50 -5.85 0.67
CA PRO A 404 22.04 -7.14 1.10
C PRO A 404 23.55 -7.25 0.75
N ALA A 405 24.36 -6.46 1.46
CA ALA A 405 25.83 -6.40 1.33
C ALA A 405 26.46 -6.11 2.69
N GLY A 406 27.77 -6.27 2.81
CA GLY A 406 28.50 -5.94 4.05
C GLY A 406 28.46 -4.44 4.38
N PRO A 407 28.60 -4.09 5.67
CA PRO A 407 28.47 -2.70 6.16
C PRO A 407 29.55 -1.74 5.64
N GLU A 408 30.67 -2.28 5.13
CA GLU A 408 31.75 -1.49 4.54
C GLU A 408 31.47 -1.08 3.09
N SER A 409 30.32 -1.51 2.51
CA SER A 409 29.98 -1.20 1.12
C SER A 409 29.81 0.31 0.91
N VAL A 410 30.46 0.81 -0.16
CA VAL A 410 30.51 2.24 -0.50
C VAL A 410 30.07 2.43 -1.94
N PHE A 411 29.24 3.44 -2.17
CA PHE A 411 28.84 3.86 -3.51
C PHE A 411 29.26 5.32 -3.77
N PRO A 412 29.70 5.65 -4.99
CA PRO A 412 29.74 7.04 -5.40
C PRO A 412 28.30 7.58 -5.49
N TRP A 413 28.09 8.86 -5.19
CA TRP A 413 26.79 9.45 -5.46
C TRP A 413 26.57 9.55 -6.98
N THR A 414 25.70 8.71 -7.52
CA THR A 414 25.45 8.54 -8.95
C THR A 414 24.34 9.49 -9.41
N LEU A 415 24.57 10.23 -10.50
CA LEU A 415 23.54 11.07 -11.14
C LEU A 415 22.85 10.35 -12.30
N ASP A 416 23.64 9.59 -13.07
CA ASP A 416 23.16 8.89 -14.25
C ASP A 416 23.58 7.44 -14.25
N TRP A 417 22.67 6.57 -14.64
CA TRP A 417 22.92 5.17 -14.94
C TRP A 417 22.81 4.98 -16.45
N VAL A 418 23.78 4.35 -17.07
CA VAL A 418 23.72 3.91 -18.46
C VAL A 418 23.85 2.41 -18.49
N VAL A 419 22.76 1.74 -18.83
CA VAL A 419 22.63 0.29 -18.74
C VAL A 419 22.36 -0.30 -20.12
N SER A 420 23.26 -1.19 -20.57
CA SER A 420 23.08 -2.00 -21.78
C SER A 420 23.36 -3.46 -21.40
N LEU A 421 22.31 -4.23 -21.15
CA LEU A 421 22.37 -5.64 -20.72
C LEU A 421 21.67 -6.50 -21.77
N GLY A 422 22.26 -7.66 -22.09
CA GLY A 422 21.95 -8.51 -23.23
C GLY A 422 20.63 -9.26 -23.27
N ASP A 423 19.58 -8.88 -22.52
CA ASP A 423 18.31 -9.61 -22.46
C ASP A 423 17.26 -9.16 -23.51
N GLU A 424 17.62 -8.36 -24.50
CA GLU A 424 16.69 -7.97 -25.60
C GLU A 424 16.65 -9.03 -26.73
N GLN A 425 16.52 -10.31 -26.38
CA GLN A 425 16.24 -11.36 -27.36
C GLN A 425 14.77 -11.33 -27.80
N SER A 426 14.42 -10.40 -28.68
CA SER A 426 13.30 -10.59 -29.60
C SER A 426 13.87 -11.14 -30.92
N LEU A 427 13.49 -12.35 -31.25
CA LEU A 427 13.94 -13.14 -32.40
C LEU A 427 13.64 -12.49 -33.78
N GLU A 428 13.16 -11.25 -33.86
CA GLU A 428 12.73 -10.61 -35.10
C GLU A 428 13.67 -9.52 -35.68
N ASN A 429 14.77 -9.13 -34.96
CA ASN A 429 15.55 -7.96 -35.39
C ASN A 429 17.06 -8.03 -35.07
N ASP A 430 17.83 -8.98 -35.57
CA ASP A 430 19.29 -9.05 -35.33
C ASP A 430 20.07 -7.80 -35.80
N LEU A 431 19.65 -7.15 -36.87
CA LEU A 431 20.22 -5.88 -37.34
C LEU A 431 19.80 -4.66 -36.52
N SER A 432 18.61 -4.69 -35.90
CA SER A 432 18.13 -3.62 -35.03
C SER A 432 18.80 -3.67 -33.65
N THR A 433 19.20 -4.84 -33.17
CA THR A 433 19.82 -5.04 -31.85
C THR A 433 21.23 -4.42 -31.81
N PHE A 434 22.06 -4.67 -32.80
CA PHE A 434 23.41 -4.07 -32.89
C PHE A 434 23.34 -2.55 -33.00
N ALA A 435 22.45 -2.00 -33.85
CA ALA A 435 22.26 -0.55 -33.95
C ALA A 435 21.78 0.07 -32.64
N ALA A 436 20.91 -0.59 -31.89
CA ALA A 436 20.47 -0.15 -30.58
C ALA A 436 21.63 -0.15 -29.55
N HIS A 437 22.48 -1.18 -29.56
CA HIS A 437 23.70 -1.21 -28.74
C HIS A 437 24.65 -0.04 -29.08
N LEU A 438 24.88 0.24 -30.37
CA LEU A 438 25.72 1.38 -30.80
C LEU A 438 25.19 2.73 -30.31
N VAL A 439 23.87 2.93 -30.39
CA VAL A 439 23.24 4.16 -29.85
C VAL A 439 23.48 4.27 -28.35
N ARG A 440 23.29 3.18 -27.60
CA ARG A 440 23.51 3.18 -26.14
C ARG A 440 24.97 3.39 -25.78
N TRP A 441 25.92 2.86 -26.54
CA TRP A 441 27.34 3.10 -26.32
C TRP A 441 27.72 4.54 -26.65
N ALA A 442 27.14 5.14 -27.68
CA ALA A 442 27.30 6.57 -27.97
C ALA A 442 26.76 7.43 -26.79
N GLU A 443 25.56 7.16 -26.32
CA GLU A 443 25.00 7.82 -25.13
C GLU A 443 25.91 7.63 -23.90
N ALA A 444 26.45 6.41 -23.69
CA ALA A 444 27.39 6.15 -22.61
C ALA A 444 28.64 7.03 -22.69
N LEU A 445 29.17 7.23 -23.91
CA LEU A 445 30.33 8.10 -24.14
C LEU A 445 29.98 9.58 -23.92
N GLU A 446 28.78 10.00 -24.27
CA GLU A 446 28.30 11.38 -24.07
C GLU A 446 28.03 11.69 -22.60
N LEU A 447 27.40 10.77 -21.87
CA LEU A 447 27.06 10.94 -20.46
C LEU A 447 28.19 10.57 -19.49
N ALA A 448 29.24 9.89 -19.99
CA ALA A 448 30.34 9.43 -19.15
C ALA A 448 31.01 10.56 -18.36
N GLY A 449 30.87 10.51 -17.05
CA GLY A 449 31.39 11.49 -16.12
C GLY A 449 31.75 10.87 -14.76
N PRO A 450 32.28 11.67 -13.83
CA PRO A 450 32.67 11.18 -12.51
C PRO A 450 31.50 10.58 -11.68
N ARG A 451 30.26 10.94 -12.05
CA ARG A 451 29.05 10.52 -11.34
C ARG A 451 28.10 9.72 -12.24
N THR A 452 28.63 9.07 -13.27
CA THR A 452 27.87 8.17 -14.16
C THR A 452 28.32 6.74 -13.93
N LEU A 453 27.36 5.85 -13.61
CA LEU A 453 27.60 4.41 -13.57
C LEU A 453 27.22 3.80 -14.91
N VAL A 454 28.21 3.25 -15.63
CA VAL A 454 28.01 2.62 -16.94
C VAL A 454 28.16 1.12 -16.79
N LEU A 455 27.11 0.38 -17.20
CA LEU A 455 27.03 -1.09 -17.13
C LEU A 455 26.77 -1.63 -18.54
N LEU A 456 27.76 -2.24 -19.14
CA LEU A 456 27.69 -2.80 -20.50
C LEU A 456 27.95 -4.30 -20.47
N ASP A 457 27.06 -5.08 -21.07
CA ASP A 457 27.22 -6.51 -21.28
C ASP A 457 27.36 -6.78 -22.78
N GLU A 458 28.06 -7.87 -23.13
CA GLU A 458 28.25 -8.40 -24.47
C GLU A 458 28.73 -7.35 -25.50
N LEU A 459 29.76 -6.57 -25.14
CA LEU A 459 30.39 -5.62 -26.09
C LEU A 459 30.84 -6.35 -27.37
N GLY A 460 30.34 -5.85 -28.55
CA GLY A 460 30.68 -6.44 -29.84
C GLY A 460 29.86 -7.66 -30.23
N SER A 461 28.83 -8.08 -29.46
CA SER A 461 27.90 -9.12 -29.87
C SER A 461 26.97 -8.64 -31.00
N GLY A 462 26.56 -9.53 -31.88
CA GLY A 462 25.67 -9.23 -33.01
C GLY A 462 26.36 -8.70 -34.28
N THR A 463 27.71 -8.70 -34.35
CA THR A 463 28.50 -8.44 -35.56
C THR A 463 29.49 -9.57 -35.85
N ASP A 464 30.19 -9.50 -36.99
CA ASP A 464 31.24 -10.45 -37.30
C ASP A 464 32.30 -10.49 -36.20
N PRO A 465 32.73 -11.69 -35.73
CA PRO A 465 33.72 -11.82 -34.66
C PRO A 465 35.09 -11.17 -34.91
N ILE A 466 35.41 -10.86 -36.18
CA ILE A 466 36.62 -10.17 -36.58
C ILE A 466 36.45 -8.63 -36.57
N GLU A 467 35.24 -8.17 -36.83
CA GLU A 467 34.91 -6.72 -36.87
C GLU A 467 34.43 -6.19 -35.49
N GLY A 468 33.85 -7.02 -34.64
CA GLY A 468 33.44 -6.69 -33.28
C GLY A 468 34.62 -6.72 -32.31
#